data_f28f34d56c1c575d988a7142a339cee4
#
_entry.id   f28f34d56c1c575d988a7142a339cee4
#
_cell.length_a   1.000
_cell.length_b   1.000
_cell.length_c   1.000
_cell.angle_alpha   90.00
_cell.angle_beta   90.00
_cell.angle_gamma   90.00
#
_symmetry.space_group_name_H-M   'P 1'
#
loop_
_entity.id
_entity.type
_entity.pdbx_description
1 polymer ?
#
loop_
_entity_poly.entity_id
_entity_poly.type
_entity_poly.pdbx_seq_one_letter_code
_entity_poly.pdbx_strand_id
1 'polypeptide(L)'
;RGLGDVYKRQVYMKMFYLLLVAYIISFMQVNLTGGGEQFLLEQAQSGSHAQIMWVTAMMLLHFGFSVICVSSGLPGGSFIPTLVTGGLLGQIVGLLGVEYGVIEPENVSYVMLISMSAFLVAVIRTPLTAIVLITEITGHFEVFYPSVVVGGLTYYFTELLQIKPFNVTLYEDMINTPAFQEQKRYKLSIE
;
A
#
# COMPACT_ATOMS: atom_id res chain seq x y z
N ARG A 1 3.90 6.67 -39.31
CA ARG A 1 2.94 5.59 -38.95
C ARG A 1 3.47 4.56 -37.91
N GLY A 2 4.77 4.59 -37.52
CA GLY A 2 5.37 3.50 -36.72
C GLY A 2 5.48 3.72 -35.21
N LEU A 3 5.70 4.93 -34.72
CA LEU A 3 5.96 5.18 -33.28
C LEU A 3 4.71 5.06 -32.40
N GLY A 4 3.55 5.56 -32.87
CA GLY A 4 2.30 5.47 -32.13
C GLY A 4 1.79 4.03 -31.92
N ASP A 5 2.03 3.15 -32.88
CA ASP A 5 1.59 1.74 -32.81
C ASP A 5 2.49 0.91 -31.88
N VAL A 6 3.80 1.24 -31.82
CA VAL A 6 4.75 0.60 -30.89
C VAL A 6 4.41 0.96 -29.43
N TYR A 7 4.11 2.23 -29.15
CA TYR A 7 3.69 2.67 -27.81
C TYR A 7 2.37 2.02 -27.38
N LYS A 8 1.36 1.99 -28.24
CA LYS A 8 0.11 1.31 -27.95
C LYS A 8 0.32 -0.18 -27.67
N ARG A 9 1.11 -0.86 -28.49
CA ARG A 9 1.43 -2.27 -28.30
C ARG A 9 2.15 -2.55 -26.98
N GLN A 10 3.07 -1.68 -26.56
CA GLN A 10 3.74 -1.81 -25.27
C GLN A 10 2.78 -1.65 -24.08
N VAL A 11 1.83 -0.70 -24.16
CA VAL A 11 0.80 -0.52 -23.12
C VAL A 11 -0.10 -1.75 -23.03
N TYR A 12 -0.58 -2.27 -24.15
CA TYR A 12 -1.41 -3.49 -24.16
C TYR A 12 -0.67 -4.72 -23.62
N MET A 13 0.61 -4.88 -23.97
CA MET A 13 1.42 -5.98 -23.43
C MET A 13 1.63 -5.87 -21.93
N LYS A 14 1.89 -4.67 -21.41
CA LYS A 14 2.00 -4.42 -19.97
C LYS A 14 0.67 -4.71 -19.25
N MET A 15 -0.47 -4.24 -19.79
CA MET A 15 -1.79 -4.53 -19.25
C MET A 15 -2.10 -6.03 -19.24
N PHE A 16 -1.79 -6.73 -20.33
CA PHE A 16 -1.99 -8.17 -20.42
C PHE A 16 -1.14 -8.95 -19.41
N TYR A 17 0.13 -8.56 -19.27
CA TYR A 17 1.02 -9.16 -18.27
C TYR A 17 0.51 -8.94 -16.84
N LEU A 18 0.09 -7.73 -16.50
CA LEU A 18 -0.48 -7.43 -15.18
C LEU A 18 -1.78 -8.18 -14.91
N LEU A 19 -2.67 -8.28 -15.91
CA LEU A 19 -3.89 -9.08 -15.81
C LEU A 19 -3.57 -10.56 -15.61
N LEU A 20 -2.56 -11.08 -16.30
CA LEU A 20 -2.15 -12.48 -16.14
C LEU A 20 -1.57 -12.74 -14.75
N VAL A 21 -0.72 -11.82 -14.24
CA VAL A 21 -0.17 -11.92 -12.89
C VAL A 21 -1.28 -11.79 -11.84
N ALA A 22 -2.20 -10.83 -12.00
CA ALA A 22 -3.37 -10.67 -11.13
C ALA A 22 -4.26 -11.92 -11.15
N TYR A 23 -4.47 -12.53 -12.32
CA TYR A 23 -5.24 -13.77 -12.46
C TYR A 23 -4.57 -14.95 -11.73
N ILE A 24 -3.25 -15.09 -11.87
CA ILE A 24 -2.49 -16.14 -11.17
C ILE A 24 -2.61 -15.96 -9.64
N ILE A 25 -2.43 -14.73 -9.17
CA ILE A 25 -2.55 -14.40 -7.74
C ILE A 25 -3.98 -14.65 -7.25
N SER A 26 -4.99 -14.28 -8.05
CA SER A 26 -6.41 -14.54 -7.75
C SER A 26 -6.74 -16.01 -7.71
N PHE A 27 -6.14 -16.80 -8.59
CA PHE A 27 -6.32 -18.26 -8.60
C PHE A 27 -5.66 -18.93 -7.39
N MET A 28 -4.52 -18.41 -6.95
CA MET A 28 -3.85 -18.89 -5.73
C MET A 28 -4.59 -18.46 -4.46
N GLN A 29 -5.23 -17.27 -4.47
CA GLN A 29 -6.00 -16.77 -3.33
C GLN A 29 -7.06 -15.74 -3.77
N VAL A 30 -8.31 -16.16 -3.75
CA VAL A 30 -9.47 -15.36 -4.16
C VAL A 30 -9.61 -14.05 -3.35
N ASN A 31 -9.12 -14.02 -2.11
CA ASN A 31 -9.32 -12.90 -1.18
C ASN A 31 -8.28 -11.76 -1.30
N LEU A 32 -7.19 -11.95 -2.06
CA LEU A 32 -6.15 -10.92 -2.27
C LEU A 32 -6.43 -10.01 -3.48
N THR A 33 -7.34 -10.40 -4.34
CA THR A 33 -7.81 -9.60 -5.47
C THR A 33 -8.99 -8.74 -5.04
N GLY A 34 -8.86 -7.49 -5.17
CA GLY A 34 -9.68 -6.44 -4.60
C GLY A 34 -8.83 -5.62 -3.64
N GLY A 35 -9.39 -4.88 -2.74
CA GLY A 35 -8.62 -4.13 -1.76
C GLY A 35 -7.89 -4.97 -0.70
N GLY A 36 -8.06 -6.30 -0.66
CA GLY A 36 -7.55 -7.13 0.44
C GLY A 36 -8.21 -6.86 1.79
N GLU A 37 -9.15 -5.94 1.83
CA GLU A 37 -9.82 -5.46 3.04
C GLU A 37 -10.61 -6.57 3.75
N GLN A 38 -11.37 -7.37 2.99
CA GLN A 38 -12.12 -8.50 3.55
C GLN A 38 -11.20 -9.58 4.12
N PHE A 39 -10.07 -9.82 3.44
CA PHE A 39 -9.05 -10.76 3.93
C PHE A 39 -8.47 -10.33 5.28
N LEU A 40 -8.23 -9.03 5.48
CA LEU A 40 -7.72 -8.50 6.74
C LEU A 40 -8.71 -8.67 7.87
N LEU A 41 -10.00 -8.49 7.62
CA LEU A 41 -11.04 -8.60 8.63
C LEU A 41 -11.32 -10.07 9.03
N GLU A 42 -11.28 -11.00 8.09
CA GLU A 42 -11.50 -12.43 8.35
C GLU A 42 -10.31 -13.08 9.08
N GLN A 43 -9.10 -12.65 8.81
CA GLN A 43 -7.88 -13.22 9.40
C GLN A 43 -7.61 -12.78 10.85
N ALA A 44 -8.25 -11.75 11.35
CA ALA A 44 -7.99 -11.22 12.68
C ALA A 44 -8.38 -12.18 13.83
N GLN A 45 -9.05 -13.30 13.54
CA GLN A 45 -9.70 -14.16 14.56
C GLN A 45 -8.93 -15.42 14.96
N SER A 46 -7.80 -15.77 14.33
CA SER A 46 -7.12 -17.05 14.66
C SER A 46 -5.60 -16.85 14.85
N GLY A 47 -5.11 -17.07 16.08
CA GLY A 47 -3.70 -16.95 16.43
C GLY A 47 -2.98 -18.30 16.48
N SER A 48 -2.18 -18.65 15.47
CA SER A 48 -1.24 -19.78 15.53
C SER A 48 0.06 -19.46 14.76
N HIS A 49 1.17 -20.12 15.11
CA HIS A 49 2.48 -19.95 14.43
C HIS A 49 2.41 -20.19 12.91
N ALA A 50 1.63 -21.17 12.47
CA ALA A 50 1.40 -21.44 11.06
C ALA A 50 0.78 -20.22 10.36
N GLN A 51 0.00 -19.45 11.07
CA GLN A 51 -0.65 -18.24 10.59
C GLN A 51 0.32 -17.09 10.39
N ILE A 52 1.30 -16.90 11.28
CA ILE A 52 2.34 -15.86 11.12
C ILE A 52 3.12 -16.05 9.82
N MET A 53 3.56 -17.29 9.58
CA MET A 53 4.28 -17.62 8.34
C MET A 53 3.43 -17.41 7.10
N TRP A 54 2.14 -17.77 7.16
CA TRP A 54 1.19 -17.57 6.10
C TRP A 54 0.94 -16.07 5.81
N VAL A 55 0.66 -15.28 6.84
CA VAL A 55 0.45 -13.82 6.71
C VAL A 55 1.70 -13.13 6.17
N THR A 56 2.89 -13.55 6.62
CA THR A 56 4.16 -13.01 6.11
C THR A 56 4.35 -13.32 4.62
N ALA A 57 4.05 -14.55 4.19
CA ALA A 57 4.10 -14.91 2.78
C ALA A 57 3.11 -14.08 1.95
N MET A 58 1.90 -13.86 2.46
CA MET A 58 0.88 -13.02 1.82
C MET A 58 1.31 -11.56 1.73
N MET A 59 1.90 -11.02 2.78
CA MET A 59 2.43 -9.66 2.79
C MET A 59 3.51 -9.48 1.71
N LEU A 60 4.46 -10.41 1.62
CA LEU A 60 5.53 -10.34 0.62
C LEU A 60 4.97 -10.43 -0.82
N LEU A 61 4.00 -11.32 -1.04
CA LEU A 61 3.34 -11.49 -2.33
C LEU A 61 2.55 -10.24 -2.72
N HIS A 62 1.76 -9.69 -1.79
CA HIS A 62 0.98 -8.46 -1.99
C HIS A 62 1.89 -7.25 -2.24
N PHE A 63 2.95 -7.10 -1.45
CA PHE A 63 3.94 -6.04 -1.62
C PHE A 63 4.64 -6.14 -2.98
N GLY A 64 5.12 -7.34 -3.35
CA GLY A 64 5.75 -7.59 -4.65
C GLY A 64 4.82 -7.25 -5.82
N PHE A 65 3.55 -7.66 -5.74
CA PHE A 65 2.54 -7.33 -6.75
C PHE A 65 2.30 -5.82 -6.83
N SER A 66 2.19 -5.14 -5.68
CA SER A 66 2.02 -3.68 -5.62
C SER A 66 3.18 -2.93 -6.27
N VAL A 67 4.42 -3.36 -6.02
CA VAL A 67 5.61 -2.79 -6.65
C VAL A 67 5.59 -2.97 -8.17
N ILE A 68 5.22 -4.15 -8.66
CA ILE A 68 5.08 -4.42 -10.11
C ILE A 68 4.00 -3.53 -10.72
N CYS A 69 2.84 -3.38 -10.06
CA CYS A 69 1.76 -2.52 -10.52
C CYS A 69 2.19 -1.05 -10.62
N VAL A 70 2.85 -0.52 -9.61
CA VAL A 70 3.34 0.87 -9.60
C VAL A 70 4.42 1.07 -10.68
N SER A 71 5.36 0.13 -10.80
CA SER A 71 6.45 0.20 -11.79
C SER A 71 5.96 0.09 -13.23
N SER A 72 4.76 -0.42 -13.47
CA SER A 72 4.18 -0.54 -14.82
C SER A 72 3.86 0.82 -15.46
N GLY A 73 3.73 1.89 -14.65
CA GLY A 73 3.35 3.22 -15.10
C GLY A 73 1.89 3.33 -15.55
N LEU A 74 1.05 2.34 -15.23
CA LEU A 74 -0.39 2.44 -15.48
C LEU A 74 -1.03 3.33 -14.41
N PRO A 75 -2.02 4.17 -14.79
CA PRO A 75 -2.75 4.95 -13.83
C PRO A 75 -3.54 4.03 -12.90
N GLY A 76 -3.14 3.96 -11.66
CA GLY A 76 -3.75 3.16 -10.61
C GLY A 76 -3.63 3.84 -9.25
N GLY A 77 -4.54 3.51 -8.32
CA GLY A 77 -4.48 4.00 -6.95
C GLY A 77 -3.44 3.22 -6.15
N SER A 78 -2.43 3.90 -5.62
CA SER A 78 -1.46 3.30 -4.69
C SER A 78 -1.97 3.25 -3.24
N PHE A 79 -3.11 3.89 -2.98
CA PHE A 79 -3.65 4.10 -1.65
C PHE A 79 -4.06 2.79 -0.96
N ILE A 80 -4.96 2.01 -1.59
CA ILE A 80 -5.46 0.75 -1.04
C ILE A 80 -4.36 -0.29 -0.86
N PRO A 81 -3.46 -0.54 -1.83
CA PRO A 81 -2.31 -1.42 -1.63
C PRO A 81 -1.42 -1.02 -0.45
N THR A 82 -1.26 0.29 -0.21
CA THR A 82 -0.50 0.80 0.95
C THR A 82 -1.21 0.45 2.26
N LEU A 83 -2.52 0.63 2.32
CA LEU A 83 -3.32 0.25 3.51
C LEU A 83 -3.22 -1.23 3.82
N VAL A 84 -3.41 -2.08 2.82
CA VAL A 84 -3.36 -3.54 2.98
C VAL A 84 -1.97 -3.99 3.46
N THR A 85 -0.91 -3.43 2.90
CA THR A 85 0.46 -3.71 3.36
C THR A 85 0.65 -3.32 4.82
N GLY A 86 0.16 -2.13 5.22
CA GLY A 86 0.19 -1.67 6.61
C GLY A 86 -0.61 -2.58 7.55
N GLY A 87 -1.78 -3.05 7.11
CA GLY A 87 -2.61 -3.97 7.86
C GLY A 87 -1.95 -5.34 8.07
N LEU A 88 -1.37 -5.92 7.03
CA LEU A 88 -0.64 -7.19 7.11
C LEU A 88 0.58 -7.10 8.03
N LEU A 89 1.33 -5.98 7.99
CA LEU A 89 2.41 -5.71 8.93
C LEU A 89 1.90 -5.66 10.37
N GLY A 90 0.81 -4.93 10.62
CA GLY A 90 0.18 -4.83 11.92
C GLY A 90 -0.32 -6.18 12.43
N GLN A 91 -0.87 -7.00 11.55
CA GLN A 91 -1.30 -8.35 11.88
C GLN A 91 -0.13 -9.25 12.30
N ILE A 92 1.01 -9.19 11.59
CA ILE A 92 2.22 -9.93 11.97
C ILE A 92 2.70 -9.48 13.35
N VAL A 93 2.78 -8.18 13.59
CA VAL A 93 3.19 -7.62 14.91
C VAL A 93 2.21 -8.02 16.00
N GLY A 94 0.90 -7.96 15.72
CA GLY A 94 -0.15 -8.37 16.65
C GLY A 94 -0.06 -9.84 17.03
N LEU A 95 0.11 -10.73 16.03
CA LEU A 95 0.26 -12.17 16.25
C LEU A 95 1.52 -12.51 17.03
N LEU A 96 2.64 -11.86 16.73
CA LEU A 96 3.87 -11.99 17.53
C LEU A 96 3.64 -11.51 18.96
N GLY A 97 2.92 -10.40 19.16
CA GLY A 97 2.56 -9.92 20.49
C GLY A 97 1.72 -10.92 21.29
N VAL A 98 0.82 -11.63 20.63
CA VAL A 98 0.04 -12.72 21.24
C VAL A 98 0.93 -13.89 21.65
N GLU A 99 1.87 -14.28 20.78
CA GLU A 99 2.80 -15.36 21.05
C GLU A 99 3.70 -15.07 22.26
N TYR A 100 4.16 -13.83 22.40
CA TYR A 100 4.94 -13.40 23.57
C TYR A 100 4.08 -13.06 24.80
N GLY A 101 2.76 -13.20 24.72
CA GLY A 101 1.84 -12.90 25.83
C GLY A 101 1.71 -11.44 26.19
N VAL A 102 2.08 -10.53 25.27
CA VAL A 102 2.00 -9.06 25.44
C VAL A 102 0.65 -8.50 24.98
N ILE A 103 0.03 -9.14 23.99
CA ILE A 103 -1.21 -8.69 23.36
C ILE A 103 -2.24 -9.83 23.49
N GLU A 104 -3.47 -9.48 23.88
CA GLU A 104 -4.58 -10.43 23.84
C GLU A 104 -5.03 -10.68 22.39
N PRO A 105 -5.44 -11.92 22.04
CA PRO A 105 -5.86 -12.26 20.68
C PRO A 105 -6.95 -11.34 20.11
N GLU A 106 -7.85 -10.87 20.96
CA GLU A 106 -8.93 -9.96 20.58
C GLU A 106 -8.43 -8.58 20.13
N ASN A 107 -7.25 -8.17 20.60
CA ASN A 107 -6.65 -6.87 20.31
C ASN A 107 -5.81 -6.84 19.04
N VAL A 108 -5.58 -7.97 18.37
CA VAL A 108 -4.80 -8.04 17.13
C VAL A 108 -5.42 -7.16 16.02
N SER A 109 -6.76 -7.12 15.95
CA SER A 109 -7.47 -6.26 14.99
C SER A 109 -7.17 -4.77 15.21
N TYR A 110 -7.08 -4.31 16.46
CA TYR A 110 -6.74 -2.92 16.77
C TYR A 110 -5.31 -2.58 16.36
N VAL A 111 -4.36 -3.49 16.63
CA VAL A 111 -2.96 -3.32 16.20
C VAL A 111 -2.87 -3.22 14.67
N MET A 112 -3.64 -4.04 13.95
CA MET A 112 -3.74 -4.01 12.50
C MET A 112 -4.23 -2.65 11.99
N LEU A 113 -5.34 -2.11 12.55
CA LEU A 113 -5.89 -0.83 12.13
C LEU A 113 -4.96 0.35 12.43
N ILE A 114 -4.32 0.34 13.61
CA ILE A 114 -3.32 1.35 13.98
C ILE A 114 -2.12 1.31 13.00
N SER A 115 -1.66 0.11 12.65
CA SER A 115 -0.56 -0.08 11.70
C SER A 115 -0.93 0.37 10.29
N MET A 116 -2.18 0.17 9.84
CA MET A 116 -2.67 0.70 8.56
C MET A 116 -2.52 2.22 8.49
N SER A 117 -2.95 2.92 9.55
CA SER A 117 -2.83 4.38 9.62
C SER A 117 -1.38 4.84 9.67
N ALA A 118 -0.54 4.18 10.47
CA ALA A 118 0.88 4.50 10.61
C ALA A 118 1.64 4.30 9.28
N PHE A 119 1.39 3.19 8.59
CA PHE A 119 2.03 2.92 7.30
C PHE A 119 1.61 3.92 6.23
N LEU A 120 0.35 4.32 6.22
CA LEU A 120 -0.15 5.35 5.32
C LEU A 120 0.51 6.71 5.61
N VAL A 121 0.67 7.08 6.89
CA VAL A 121 1.42 8.27 7.31
C VAL A 121 2.86 8.21 6.82
N ALA A 122 3.54 7.08 6.96
CA ALA A 122 4.91 6.91 6.52
C ALA A 122 5.09 7.14 5.01
N VAL A 123 4.15 6.63 4.20
CA VAL A 123 4.23 6.66 2.73
C VAL A 123 3.78 8.00 2.14
N ILE A 124 2.63 8.54 2.60
CA ILE A 124 1.98 9.72 1.99
C ILE A 124 2.32 11.02 2.74
N ARG A 125 2.74 10.94 4.00
CA ARG A 125 3.06 12.09 4.87
C ARG A 125 1.86 13.00 5.19
N THR A 126 0.65 12.44 5.26
CA THR A 126 -0.56 13.16 5.64
C THR A 126 -1.19 12.52 6.89
N PRO A 127 -0.66 12.80 8.10
CA PRO A 127 -1.07 12.08 9.30
C PRO A 127 -2.56 12.25 9.62
N LEU A 128 -3.07 13.47 9.56
CA LEU A 128 -4.48 13.73 9.87
C LEU A 128 -5.43 12.97 8.94
N THR A 129 -5.16 13.03 7.64
CA THR A 129 -5.98 12.35 6.63
C THR A 129 -5.95 10.83 6.81
N ALA A 130 -4.76 10.25 7.09
CA ALA A 130 -4.60 8.82 7.28
C ALA A 130 -5.39 8.31 8.49
N ILE A 131 -5.29 9.01 9.63
CA ILE A 131 -5.95 8.63 10.88
C ILE A 131 -7.47 8.73 10.75
N VAL A 132 -7.98 9.87 10.29
CA VAL A 132 -9.42 10.10 10.11
C VAL A 132 -10.00 9.08 9.13
N LEU A 133 -9.32 8.85 8.01
CA LEU A 133 -9.78 7.94 6.98
C LEU A 133 -9.93 6.50 7.50
N ILE A 134 -8.91 5.96 8.21
CA ILE A 134 -8.98 4.61 8.76
C ILE A 134 -10.11 4.52 9.78
N THR A 135 -10.23 5.50 10.67
CA THR A 135 -11.30 5.53 11.68
C THR A 135 -12.69 5.55 11.02
N GLU A 136 -12.84 6.31 9.94
CA GLU A 136 -14.12 6.47 9.24
C GLU A 136 -14.49 5.24 8.42
N ILE A 137 -13.55 4.66 7.67
CA ILE A 137 -13.79 3.46 6.85
C ILE A 137 -14.12 2.25 7.73
N THR A 138 -13.41 2.10 8.86
CA THR A 138 -13.58 0.93 9.72
C THR A 138 -14.71 1.10 10.77
N GLY A 139 -15.12 2.33 11.04
CA GLY A 139 -16.10 2.65 12.09
C GLY A 139 -15.59 2.44 13.52
N HIS A 140 -14.32 2.07 13.69
CA HIS A 140 -13.70 1.83 15.00
C HIS A 140 -13.08 3.11 15.57
N PHE A 141 -13.88 3.94 16.22
CA PHE A 141 -13.41 5.19 16.83
C PHE A 141 -12.43 4.96 18.00
N GLU A 142 -12.40 3.78 18.56
CA GLU A 142 -11.49 3.40 19.65
C GLU A 142 -10.02 3.44 19.23
N VAL A 143 -9.72 3.18 17.93
CA VAL A 143 -8.36 3.24 17.40
C VAL A 143 -7.89 4.66 17.09
N PHE A 144 -8.76 5.67 17.17
CA PHE A 144 -8.42 7.06 16.81
C PHE A 144 -7.25 7.59 17.67
N TYR A 145 -7.38 7.54 19.00
CA TYR A 145 -6.32 8.04 19.88
C TYR A 145 -4.98 7.31 19.73
N PRO A 146 -4.94 5.96 19.77
CA PRO A 146 -3.70 5.24 19.51
C PRO A 146 -3.11 5.56 18.13
N SER A 147 -3.93 5.72 17.10
CA SER A 147 -3.47 6.07 15.75
C SER A 147 -2.89 7.48 15.69
N VAL A 148 -3.40 8.44 16.47
CA VAL A 148 -2.81 9.79 16.57
C VAL A 148 -1.40 9.71 17.13
N VAL A 149 -1.22 8.94 18.21
CA VAL A 149 0.10 8.80 18.86
C VAL A 149 1.08 8.10 17.93
N VAL A 150 0.70 6.93 17.39
CA VAL A 150 1.58 6.12 16.54
C VAL A 150 1.83 6.81 15.21
N GLY A 151 0.80 7.43 14.61
CA GLY A 151 0.95 8.22 13.38
C GLY A 151 1.84 9.45 13.56
N GLY A 152 1.73 10.15 14.68
CA GLY A 152 2.61 11.27 15.03
C GLY A 152 4.07 10.84 15.20
N LEU A 153 4.31 9.73 15.91
CA LEU A 153 5.64 9.14 16.04
C LEU A 153 6.20 8.70 14.68
N THR A 154 5.38 8.04 13.86
CA THR A 154 5.77 7.61 12.52
C THR A 154 6.15 8.80 11.64
N TYR A 155 5.35 9.86 11.67
CA TYR A 155 5.68 11.10 10.95
C TYR A 155 7.01 11.67 11.41
N TYR A 156 7.23 11.79 12.72
CA TYR A 156 8.49 12.29 13.29
C TYR A 156 9.69 11.45 12.88
N PHE A 157 9.61 10.11 12.97
CA PHE A 157 10.70 9.23 12.57
C PHE A 157 10.99 9.29 11.06
N THR A 158 9.96 9.34 10.23
CA THR A 158 10.16 9.44 8.78
C THR A 158 10.76 10.80 8.39
N GLU A 159 10.46 11.88 9.13
CA GLU A 159 11.10 13.17 8.94
C GLU A 159 12.57 13.15 9.37
N LEU A 160 12.86 12.55 10.53
CA LEU A 160 14.22 12.40 11.05
C LEU A 160 15.12 11.61 10.08
N LEU A 161 14.57 10.57 9.43
CA LEU A 161 15.27 9.75 8.44
C LEU A 161 15.36 10.42 7.05
N GLN A 162 14.78 11.62 6.88
CA GLN A 162 14.76 12.37 5.61
C GLN A 162 14.24 11.55 4.42
N ILE A 163 13.31 10.62 4.66
CA ILE A 163 12.71 9.81 3.61
C ILE A 163 11.76 10.71 2.80
N LYS A 164 11.91 10.78 1.49
CA LYS A 164 10.99 11.54 0.63
C LYS A 164 9.61 10.89 0.61
N PRO A 165 8.51 11.68 0.65
CA PRO A 165 7.17 11.16 0.45
C PRO A 165 7.03 10.49 -0.92
N PHE A 166 6.28 9.41 -0.99
CA PHE A 166 6.06 8.66 -2.23
C PHE A 166 5.50 9.52 -3.37
N ASN A 167 4.56 10.40 -3.06
CA ASN A 167 3.97 11.31 -4.05
C ASN A 167 4.99 12.28 -4.66
N VAL A 168 5.95 12.75 -3.86
CA VAL A 168 7.03 13.65 -4.34
C VAL A 168 7.97 12.91 -5.26
N THR A 169 8.34 11.67 -4.91
CA THR A 169 9.20 10.83 -5.74
C THR A 169 8.53 10.53 -7.10
N LEU A 170 7.26 10.15 -7.09
CA LEU A 170 6.50 9.93 -8.33
C LEU A 170 6.42 11.19 -9.21
N TYR A 171 6.25 12.35 -8.60
CA TYR A 171 6.20 13.62 -9.31
C TYR A 171 7.57 13.96 -9.94
N GLU A 172 8.66 13.79 -9.19
CA GLU A 172 10.02 13.97 -9.69
C GLU A 172 10.31 13.04 -10.88
N ASP A 173 9.94 11.78 -10.79
CA ASP A 173 10.11 10.81 -11.88
C ASP A 173 9.28 11.17 -13.12
N MET A 174 8.04 11.63 -12.93
CA MET A 174 7.18 12.05 -14.02
C MET A 174 7.74 13.27 -14.76
N ILE A 175 8.25 14.29 -14.03
CA ILE A 175 8.83 15.48 -14.62
C ILE A 175 10.10 15.14 -15.38
N ASN A 176 10.92 14.23 -14.90
CA ASN A 176 12.17 13.83 -15.51
C ASN A 176 11.98 12.90 -16.73
N THR A 177 10.76 12.45 -16.99
CA THR A 177 10.47 11.61 -18.16
C THR A 177 10.68 12.40 -19.45
N PRO A 178 11.43 11.85 -20.46
CA PRO A 178 11.72 12.54 -21.72
C PRO A 178 10.48 13.08 -22.43
N ALA A 179 9.38 12.33 -22.39
CA ALA A 179 8.11 12.74 -22.99
C ALA A 179 7.53 14.03 -22.39
N PHE A 180 7.63 14.19 -21.06
CA PHE A 180 7.18 15.40 -20.38
C PHE A 180 8.08 16.60 -20.71
N GLN A 181 9.39 16.39 -20.79
CA GLN A 181 10.35 17.43 -21.14
C GLN A 181 10.16 17.92 -22.58
N GLU A 182 9.89 17.02 -23.52
CA GLU A 182 9.56 17.38 -24.91
C GLU A 182 8.25 18.20 -25.00
N GLN A 183 7.23 17.78 -24.29
CA GLN A 183 5.94 18.49 -24.24
C GLN A 183 6.10 19.90 -23.65
N LYS A 184 6.92 20.05 -22.62
CA LYS A 184 7.26 21.33 -22.01
C LYS A 184 8.01 22.25 -22.98
N ARG A 185 9.00 21.71 -23.70
CA ARG A 185 9.74 22.44 -24.75
C ARG A 185 8.81 22.92 -25.86
N TYR A 186 7.91 22.04 -26.31
CA TYR A 186 6.94 22.38 -27.35
C TYR A 186 6.02 23.52 -26.92
N LYS A 187 5.51 23.51 -25.69
CA LYS A 187 4.68 24.63 -25.17
C LYS A 187 5.45 25.95 -25.13
N LEU A 188 6.69 25.93 -24.63
CA LEU A 188 7.53 27.16 -24.56
C LEU A 188 7.97 27.69 -25.93
N SER A 189 7.87 26.91 -27.00
CA SER A 189 8.19 27.35 -28.37
C SER A 189 6.99 28.00 -29.09
N ILE A 190 5.81 27.96 -28.52
CA ILE A 190 4.57 28.50 -29.08
C ILE A 190 4.16 29.84 -28.40
N GLU A 191 4.65 30.08 -27.18
CA GLU A 191 4.58 31.38 -26.49
C GLU A 191 5.68 32.33 -26.95
#